data_680f08e551c43d2eba57dd3f94257da7
#
_entry.id   680f08e551c43d2eba57dd3f94257da7
#
_cell.length_a   1.000
_cell.length_b   1.000
_cell.length_c   1.000
_cell.angle_alpha   90.00
_cell.angle_beta   90.00
_cell.angle_gamma   90.00
#
_symmetry.space_group_name_H-M   'P 1'
#
loop_
_entity.id
_entity.type
_entity.pdbx_description
1 polymer ?
#
loop_
_entity_poly.entity_id
_entity_poly.type
_entity_poly.pdbx_seq_one_letter_code
_entity_poly.pdbx_strand_id
1 'polypeptide(L)'
;WVRGQIFLMFLVGFLSYIGFILIGLPSAVTLAVIAGALELLPNVGPTVAAIPAVIVGFSISPTHGLLALGLTILVQQLENNLFVPKIMQHATGLHPVATILVLMIGYRLGGPLLAILALPLVLSLLLIISHLHDPSSKEGLGEEIKQEIKKDLSL
;
A
#
# COMPACT_ATOMS: atom_id res chain seq x y z
N TRP A 1 -3.05 8.66 1.81
CA TRP A 1 -2.71 7.24 1.94
C TRP A 1 -3.72 6.35 1.21
N VAL A 2 -5.03 6.38 1.54
CA VAL A 2 -6.06 5.49 0.94
C VAL A 2 -6.02 5.49 -0.60
N ARG A 3 -5.97 6.66 -1.23
CA ARG A 3 -5.91 6.76 -2.71
C ARG A 3 -4.64 6.10 -3.28
N GLY A 4 -3.49 6.31 -2.63
CA GLY A 4 -2.24 5.68 -3.02
C GLY A 4 -2.28 4.16 -2.84
N GLN A 5 -2.87 3.67 -1.74
CA GLN A 5 -3.01 2.24 -1.48
C GLN A 5 -3.92 1.55 -2.50
N ILE A 6 -5.07 2.14 -2.81
CA ILE A 6 -5.97 1.61 -3.85
C ILE A 6 -5.24 1.53 -5.19
N PHE A 7 -4.47 2.57 -5.55
CA PHE A 7 -3.69 2.56 -6.79
C PHE A 7 -2.63 1.46 -6.79
N LEU A 8 -1.92 1.25 -5.67
CA LEU A 8 -0.95 0.14 -5.52
C LEU A 8 -1.63 -1.21 -5.66
N MET A 9 -2.79 -1.42 -5.04
CA MET A 9 -3.57 -2.67 -5.17
C MET A 9 -3.87 -3.00 -6.63
N PHE A 10 -4.33 -2.01 -7.40
CA PHE A 10 -4.59 -2.19 -8.84
C PHE A 10 -3.30 -2.45 -9.62
N LEU A 11 -2.25 -1.70 -9.35
CA LEU A 11 -0.97 -1.81 -10.07
C LEU A 11 -0.32 -3.17 -9.83
N VAL A 12 -0.22 -3.60 -8.57
CA VAL A 12 0.36 -4.91 -8.19
C VAL A 12 -0.50 -6.04 -8.74
N GLY A 13 -1.83 -5.97 -8.60
CA GLY A 13 -2.74 -6.94 -9.20
C GLY A 13 -2.59 -7.04 -10.72
N PHE A 14 -2.50 -5.91 -11.41
CA PHE A 14 -2.34 -5.87 -12.87
C PHE A 14 -0.99 -6.44 -13.33
N LEU A 15 0.11 -6.06 -12.66
CA LEU A 15 1.43 -6.60 -12.99
C LEU A 15 1.52 -8.11 -12.71
N SER A 16 0.96 -8.56 -11.60
CA SER A 16 0.87 -9.99 -11.27
C SER A 16 0.04 -10.74 -12.31
N TYR A 17 -1.07 -10.17 -12.77
CA TYR A 17 -1.91 -10.76 -13.81
C TYR A 17 -1.15 -10.98 -15.10
N ILE A 18 -0.47 -9.96 -15.62
CA ILE A 18 0.35 -10.06 -16.82
C ILE A 18 1.42 -11.14 -16.64
N GLY A 19 2.14 -11.09 -15.52
CA GLY A 19 3.20 -12.06 -15.26
C GLY A 19 2.71 -13.50 -15.14
N PHE A 20 1.58 -13.73 -14.46
CA PHE A 20 1.00 -15.07 -14.33
C PHE A 20 0.49 -15.64 -15.67
N ILE A 21 -0.06 -14.79 -16.55
CA ILE A 21 -0.41 -15.20 -17.93
C ILE A 21 0.84 -15.56 -18.72
N LEU A 22 1.88 -14.75 -18.66
CA LEU A 22 3.12 -15.00 -19.41
C LEU A 22 3.82 -16.28 -18.97
N ILE A 23 3.71 -16.65 -17.68
CA ILE A 23 4.21 -17.93 -17.16
C ILE A 23 3.28 -19.10 -17.53
N GLY A 24 2.02 -18.82 -17.89
CA GLY A 24 1.03 -19.86 -18.19
C GLY A 24 0.39 -20.46 -16.93
N LEU A 25 0.28 -19.72 -15.83
CA LEU A 25 -0.38 -20.19 -14.63
C LEU A 25 -1.90 -20.31 -14.85
N PRO A 26 -2.54 -21.43 -14.46
CA PRO A 26 -3.99 -21.52 -14.42
C PRO A 26 -4.53 -20.55 -13.37
N SER A 27 -5.73 -20.05 -13.60
CA SER A 27 -6.38 -19.10 -12.68
C SER A 27 -5.60 -17.81 -12.44
N ALA A 28 -4.84 -17.34 -13.44
CA ALA A 28 -4.03 -16.11 -13.35
C ALA A 28 -4.84 -14.91 -12.84
N VAL A 29 -6.11 -14.78 -13.26
CA VAL A 29 -7.02 -13.72 -12.79
C VAL A 29 -7.23 -13.82 -11.28
N THR A 30 -7.56 -15.01 -10.77
CA THR A 30 -7.83 -15.24 -9.34
C THR A 30 -6.59 -14.96 -8.50
N LEU A 31 -5.42 -15.44 -8.93
CA LEU A 31 -4.15 -15.20 -8.24
C LEU A 31 -3.77 -13.72 -8.24
N ALA A 32 -4.01 -13.02 -9.33
CA ALA A 32 -3.76 -11.60 -9.45
C ALA A 32 -4.71 -10.74 -8.58
N VAL A 33 -5.99 -11.11 -8.52
CA VAL A 33 -6.96 -10.47 -7.62
C VAL A 33 -6.57 -10.67 -6.17
N ILE A 34 -6.13 -11.87 -5.80
CA ILE A 34 -5.61 -12.16 -4.46
C ILE A 34 -4.38 -11.29 -4.17
N ALA A 35 -3.43 -11.19 -5.10
CA ALA A 35 -2.24 -10.36 -4.94
C ALA A 35 -2.60 -8.89 -4.74
N GLY A 36 -3.46 -8.33 -5.59
CA GLY A 36 -3.91 -6.95 -5.47
C GLY A 36 -4.75 -6.69 -4.21
N ALA A 37 -5.61 -7.63 -3.81
CA ALA A 37 -6.42 -7.46 -2.60
C ALA A 37 -5.58 -7.53 -1.32
N LEU A 38 -4.63 -8.46 -1.24
CA LEU A 38 -3.75 -8.59 -0.08
C LEU A 38 -2.76 -7.43 0.05
N GLU A 39 -2.50 -6.67 -1.03
CA GLU A 39 -1.71 -5.45 -1.02
C GLU A 39 -2.28 -4.38 -0.06
N LEU A 40 -3.53 -4.54 0.36
CA LEU A 40 -4.12 -3.72 1.42
C LEU A 40 -3.33 -3.77 2.73
N LEU A 41 -2.60 -4.85 2.98
CA LEU A 41 -1.69 -5.02 4.12
C LEU A 41 -0.24 -4.80 3.65
N PRO A 42 0.32 -3.59 3.76
CA PRO A 42 1.66 -3.29 3.27
C PRO A 42 2.71 -4.25 3.87
N ASN A 43 3.67 -4.68 3.06
CA ASN A 43 4.76 -5.60 3.38
C ASN A 43 4.33 -7.06 3.66
N VAL A 44 3.19 -7.29 4.28
CA VAL A 44 2.69 -8.65 4.61
C VAL A 44 1.89 -9.23 3.44
N GLY A 45 1.06 -8.40 2.82
CA GLY A 45 0.17 -8.80 1.74
C GLY A 45 0.86 -9.48 0.57
N PRO A 46 1.87 -8.87 -0.05
CA PRO A 46 2.60 -9.46 -1.18
C PRO A 46 3.24 -10.80 -0.83
N THR A 47 3.80 -10.92 0.37
CA THR A 47 4.43 -12.18 0.84
C THR A 47 3.39 -13.29 0.98
N VAL A 48 2.23 -13.00 1.56
CA VAL A 48 1.14 -13.97 1.71
C VAL A 48 0.52 -14.31 0.34
N ALA A 49 0.38 -13.32 -0.54
CA ALA A 49 -0.14 -13.51 -1.89
C ALA A 49 0.77 -14.39 -2.78
N ALA A 50 2.08 -14.38 -2.54
CA ALA A 50 3.03 -15.21 -3.26
C ALA A 50 2.79 -16.71 -2.99
N ILE A 51 2.34 -17.09 -1.80
CA ILE A 51 2.17 -18.49 -1.39
C ILE A 51 1.26 -19.26 -2.36
N PRO A 52 -0.01 -18.87 -2.61
CA PRO A 52 -0.89 -19.60 -3.52
C PRO A 52 -0.35 -19.60 -4.95
N ALA A 53 0.26 -18.52 -5.43
CA ALA A 53 0.81 -18.46 -6.78
C ALA A 53 1.96 -19.46 -6.97
N VAL A 54 2.85 -19.56 -6.00
CA VAL A 54 3.98 -20.50 -6.01
C VAL A 54 3.49 -21.94 -5.90
N ILE A 55 2.52 -22.23 -5.03
CA ILE A 55 1.91 -23.59 -4.91
C ILE A 55 1.29 -24.01 -6.23
N VAL A 56 0.49 -23.14 -6.86
CA VAL A 56 -0.12 -23.41 -8.16
C VAL A 56 0.97 -23.62 -9.23
N GLY A 57 2.02 -22.83 -9.23
CA GLY A 57 3.15 -23.02 -10.13
C GLY A 57 3.81 -24.39 -9.98
N PHE A 58 4.13 -24.78 -8.74
CA PHE A 58 4.73 -26.09 -8.44
C PHE A 58 3.81 -27.27 -8.74
N SER A 59 2.49 -27.08 -8.72
CA SER A 59 1.54 -28.12 -9.10
C SER A 59 1.58 -28.47 -10.60
N ILE A 60 2.10 -27.56 -11.43
CA ILE A 60 2.27 -27.77 -12.87
C ILE A 60 3.65 -28.40 -13.13
N SER A 61 4.70 -27.75 -12.67
CA SER A 61 6.07 -28.23 -12.75
C SER A 61 7.01 -27.42 -11.84
N PRO A 62 8.20 -27.95 -11.51
CA PRO A 62 9.22 -27.20 -10.78
C PRO A 62 9.60 -25.87 -11.45
N THR A 63 9.64 -25.84 -12.78
CA THR A 63 9.95 -24.64 -13.55
C THR A 63 8.90 -23.56 -13.37
N HIS A 64 7.61 -23.90 -13.46
CA HIS A 64 6.52 -22.94 -13.23
C HIS A 64 6.51 -22.42 -11.79
N GLY A 65 6.80 -23.27 -10.82
CA GLY A 65 6.93 -22.85 -9.42
C GLY A 65 8.06 -21.85 -9.20
N LEU A 66 9.23 -22.08 -9.77
CA LEU A 66 10.37 -21.17 -9.69
C LEU A 66 10.11 -19.87 -10.44
N LEU A 67 9.46 -19.91 -11.59
CA LEU A 67 9.06 -18.72 -12.35
C LEU A 67 8.03 -17.88 -11.57
N ALA A 68 7.05 -18.53 -10.94
CA ALA A 68 6.07 -17.85 -10.10
C ALA A 68 6.75 -17.18 -8.89
N LEU A 69 7.67 -17.87 -8.24
CA LEU A 69 8.46 -17.30 -7.14
C LEU A 69 9.31 -16.10 -7.60
N GLY A 70 10.03 -16.26 -8.71
CA GLY A 70 10.83 -15.18 -9.28
C GLY A 70 10.00 -13.96 -9.66
N LEU A 71 8.83 -14.17 -10.27
CA LEU A 71 7.91 -13.11 -10.63
C LEU A 71 7.38 -12.36 -9.39
N THR A 72 6.95 -13.07 -8.37
CA THR A 72 6.43 -12.45 -7.14
C THR A 72 7.52 -11.63 -6.45
N ILE A 73 8.75 -12.13 -6.40
CA ILE A 73 9.91 -11.36 -5.89
C ILE A 73 10.17 -10.13 -6.76
N LEU A 74 10.12 -10.26 -8.08
CA LEU A 74 10.32 -9.14 -9.00
C LEU A 74 9.27 -8.04 -8.79
N VAL A 75 7.99 -8.42 -8.70
CA VAL A 75 6.90 -7.47 -8.45
C VAL A 75 7.10 -6.77 -7.11
N GLN A 76 7.47 -7.49 -6.04
CA GLN A 76 7.80 -6.90 -4.73
C GLN A 76 8.98 -5.92 -4.81
N GLN A 77 10.02 -6.24 -5.57
CA GLN A 77 11.17 -5.34 -5.73
C GLN A 77 10.79 -4.06 -6.47
N LEU A 78 9.97 -4.18 -7.53
CA LEU A 78 9.43 -3.03 -8.24
C LEU A 78 8.54 -2.17 -7.34
N GLU A 79 7.70 -2.81 -6.55
CA GLU A 79 6.84 -2.14 -5.57
C GLU A 79 7.67 -1.35 -4.55
N ASN A 80 8.58 -2.01 -3.84
CA ASN A 80 9.35 -1.40 -2.75
C ASN A 80 10.33 -0.31 -3.24
N ASN A 81 10.93 -0.48 -4.42
CA ASN A 81 11.97 0.42 -4.91
C ASN A 81 11.45 1.52 -5.85
N LEU A 82 10.31 1.30 -6.54
CA LEU A 82 9.79 2.24 -7.54
C LEU A 82 8.41 2.77 -7.19
N PHE A 83 7.45 1.88 -6.86
CA PHE A 83 6.05 2.29 -6.75
C PHE A 83 5.74 2.94 -5.42
N VAL A 84 6.12 2.31 -4.31
CA VAL A 84 5.90 2.86 -2.98
C VAL A 84 6.56 4.22 -2.82
N PRO A 85 7.86 4.43 -3.16
CA PRO A 85 8.46 5.76 -3.07
C PRO A 85 7.75 6.81 -3.92
N LYS A 86 7.34 6.47 -5.15
CA LYS A 86 6.70 7.44 -6.05
C LYS A 86 5.25 7.76 -5.67
N ILE A 87 4.51 6.76 -5.19
CA ILE A 87 3.08 6.88 -4.92
C ILE A 87 2.83 7.38 -3.50
N MET A 88 3.68 6.95 -2.57
CA MET A 88 3.52 7.22 -1.14
C MET A 88 4.45 8.33 -0.62
N GLN A 89 5.18 9.03 -1.48
CA GLN A 89 6.15 10.09 -1.10
C GLN A 89 5.61 11.11 -0.10
N HIS A 90 4.31 11.31 -0.06
CA HIS A 90 3.64 12.30 0.81
C HIS A 90 2.72 11.66 1.87
N ALA A 91 2.66 10.34 1.97
CA ALA A 91 1.55 9.71 2.69
C ALA A 91 1.89 9.10 4.05
N THR A 92 3.09 8.63 4.31
CA THR A 92 3.25 7.83 5.53
C THR A 92 4.38 8.23 6.47
N GLY A 93 5.47 8.81 6.04
CA GLY A 93 6.57 9.20 6.96
C GLY A 93 6.96 8.16 8.04
N LEU A 94 6.28 7.00 8.08
CA LEU A 94 6.48 5.98 9.09
C LEU A 94 7.60 5.02 8.67
N HIS A 95 8.46 4.71 9.64
CA HIS A 95 9.46 3.66 9.45
C HIS A 95 8.78 2.28 9.27
N PRO A 96 9.27 1.37 8.40
CA PRO A 96 8.66 0.05 8.15
C PRO A 96 8.37 -0.75 9.43
N VAL A 97 9.26 -0.70 10.42
CA VAL A 97 9.06 -1.37 11.71
C VAL A 97 7.84 -0.80 12.46
N ALA A 98 7.63 0.52 12.41
CA ALA A 98 6.46 1.14 13.03
C ALA A 98 5.16 0.68 12.35
N THR A 99 5.18 0.54 11.03
CA THR A 99 4.04 0.00 10.26
C THR A 99 3.67 -1.40 10.73
N ILE A 100 4.65 -2.30 10.86
CA ILE A 100 4.42 -3.67 11.32
C ILE A 100 3.86 -3.68 12.75
N LEU A 101 4.42 -2.87 13.66
CA LEU A 101 3.92 -2.75 15.03
C LEU A 101 2.48 -2.27 15.08
N VAL A 102 2.13 -1.25 14.28
CA VAL A 102 0.75 -0.73 14.18
C VAL A 102 -0.22 -1.82 13.70
N LEU A 103 0.17 -2.57 12.67
CA LEU A 103 -0.64 -3.69 12.17
C LEU A 103 -0.82 -4.79 13.21
N MET A 104 0.25 -5.16 13.94
CA MET A 104 0.19 -6.16 15.01
C MET A 104 -0.70 -5.73 16.17
N ILE A 105 -0.59 -4.47 16.61
CA ILE A 105 -1.42 -3.92 17.66
C ILE A 105 -2.88 -3.89 17.20
N GLY A 106 -3.16 -3.41 15.98
CA GLY A 106 -4.49 -3.40 15.41
C GLY A 106 -5.11 -4.80 15.35
N TYR A 107 -4.33 -5.78 14.90
CA TYR A 107 -4.77 -7.17 14.87
C TYR A 107 -5.12 -7.74 16.26
N ARG A 108 -4.29 -7.44 17.25
CA ARG A 108 -4.53 -7.86 18.66
C ARG A 108 -5.78 -7.24 19.26
N LEU A 109 -6.09 -5.99 18.92
CA LEU A 109 -7.22 -5.24 19.48
C LEU A 109 -8.56 -5.59 18.84
N GLY A 110 -8.61 -5.90 17.54
CA GLY A 110 -9.87 -6.14 16.84
C GLY A 110 -9.74 -6.98 15.58
N GLY A 111 -8.74 -7.86 15.53
CA GLY A 111 -8.56 -8.81 14.44
C GLY A 111 -8.18 -8.17 13.11
N PRO A 112 -8.39 -8.88 11.97
CA PRO A 112 -7.97 -8.42 10.65
C PRO A 112 -8.54 -7.06 10.25
N LEU A 113 -9.79 -6.78 10.62
CA LEU A 113 -10.45 -5.52 10.29
C LEU A 113 -9.74 -4.33 10.95
N LEU A 114 -9.44 -4.44 12.24
CA LEU A 114 -8.77 -3.36 12.95
C LEU A 114 -7.29 -3.24 12.56
N ALA A 115 -6.64 -4.32 12.14
CA ALA A 115 -5.30 -4.26 11.55
C ALA A 115 -5.29 -3.37 10.30
N ILE A 116 -6.26 -3.55 9.39
CA ILE A 116 -6.39 -2.75 8.16
C ILE A 116 -6.64 -1.27 8.50
N LEU A 117 -7.51 -1.01 9.47
CA LEU A 117 -7.87 0.36 9.89
C LEU A 117 -6.81 1.02 10.76
N ALA A 118 -5.91 0.27 11.38
CA ALA A 118 -4.91 0.80 12.31
C ALA A 118 -3.97 1.81 11.65
N LEU A 119 -3.51 1.57 10.42
CA LEU A 119 -2.64 2.51 9.69
C LEU A 119 -3.31 3.85 9.43
N PRO A 120 -4.48 3.94 8.79
CA PRO A 120 -5.14 5.23 8.59
C PRO A 120 -5.49 5.93 9.90
N LEU A 121 -5.84 5.19 10.97
CA LEU A 121 -6.10 5.78 12.29
C LEU A 121 -4.85 6.38 12.90
N VAL A 122 -3.73 5.66 12.90
CA VAL A 122 -2.46 6.17 13.44
C VAL A 122 -1.93 7.34 12.63
N LEU A 123 -2.01 7.28 11.29
CA LEU A 123 -1.61 8.40 10.44
C LEU A 123 -2.47 9.64 10.67
N SER A 124 -3.79 9.48 10.81
CA SER A 124 -4.69 10.58 11.15
C SER A 124 -4.36 11.18 12.53
N LEU A 125 -4.09 10.33 13.50
CA LEU A 125 -3.70 10.77 14.84
C LEU A 125 -2.37 11.53 14.83
N LEU A 126 -1.36 11.04 14.11
CA LEU A 126 -0.06 11.71 13.97
C LEU A 126 -0.20 13.07 13.28
N LEU A 127 -1.04 13.17 12.25
CA LEU A 127 -1.34 14.44 11.58
C LEU A 127 -2.02 15.43 12.52
N ILE A 128 -2.97 14.98 13.32
CA ILE A 128 -3.64 15.84 14.32
C ILE A 128 -2.62 16.32 15.37
N ILE A 129 -1.78 15.42 15.89
CA ILE A 129 -0.76 15.77 16.90
C ILE A 129 0.27 16.73 16.29
N SER A 130 0.74 16.51 15.07
CA SER A 130 1.70 17.40 14.42
C SER A 130 1.10 18.81 14.22
N HIS A 131 -0.17 18.88 13.83
CA HIS A 131 -0.88 20.16 13.66
C HIS A 131 -1.12 20.92 14.97
N LEU A 132 -1.29 20.20 16.07
CA LEU A 132 -1.43 20.80 17.40
C LEU A 132 -0.08 21.29 17.98
N HIS A 133 1.04 20.68 17.54
CA HIS A 133 2.38 20.97 18.06
C HIS A 133 3.14 22.03 17.23
N ASP A 134 2.67 22.37 16.02
CA ASP A 134 3.30 23.35 15.14
C ASP A 134 2.49 24.66 15.12
N PRO A 135 2.92 25.69 15.87
CA PRO A 135 2.26 27.01 15.88
C PRO A 135 2.30 27.71 14.51
N SER A 136 3.27 27.39 13.64
CA SER A 136 3.44 28.01 12.32
C SER A 136 2.38 27.58 11.32
N SER A 137 1.74 26.43 11.52
CA SER A 137 0.62 25.95 10.70
C SER A 137 -0.63 26.85 10.80
N LYS A 138 -0.80 27.57 11.91
CA LYS A 138 -1.90 28.54 12.08
C LYS A 138 -1.67 29.85 11.32
N GLU A 139 -0.42 30.26 11.14
CA GLU A 139 -0.08 31.46 10.37
C GLU A 139 -0.23 31.23 8.87
N GLY A 140 0.16 30.06 8.35
CA GLY A 140 -0.01 29.69 6.94
C GLY A 140 -1.47 29.67 6.49
N LEU A 141 -2.35 29.04 7.29
CA LEU A 141 -3.78 29.02 6.98
C LEU A 141 -4.42 30.44 7.02
N GLY A 142 -3.96 31.26 7.95
CA GLY A 142 -4.41 32.66 8.07
C GLY A 142 -3.98 33.54 6.89
N GLU A 143 -2.81 33.27 6.30
CA GLU A 143 -2.34 33.98 5.11
C GLU A 143 -3.01 33.49 3.83
N GLU A 144 -3.26 32.20 3.68
CA GLU A 144 -4.02 31.64 2.54
C GLU A 144 -5.45 32.17 2.52
N ILE A 145 -6.15 32.17 3.67
CA ILE A 145 -7.50 32.75 3.78
C ILE A 145 -7.50 34.25 3.47
N LYS A 146 -6.50 35.00 3.93
CA LYS A 146 -6.37 36.44 3.62
C LYS A 146 -6.10 36.68 2.13
N GLN A 147 -5.32 35.84 1.48
CA GLN A 147 -5.07 35.95 0.03
C GLN A 147 -6.30 35.59 -0.79
N GLU A 148 -7.07 34.58 -0.38
CA GLU A 148 -8.30 34.19 -1.04
C GLU A 148 -9.38 35.29 -0.91
N ILE A 149 -9.58 35.84 0.29
CA ILE A 149 -10.49 36.97 0.52
C ILE A 149 -10.08 38.22 -0.29
N LYS A 150 -8.77 38.50 -0.36
CA LYS A 150 -8.26 39.64 -1.13
C LYS A 150 -8.45 39.48 -2.64
N LYS A 151 -8.42 38.23 -3.14
CA LYS A 151 -8.66 37.88 -4.53
C LYS A 151 -10.15 38.05 -4.89
N ASP A 152 -11.03 37.64 -3.96
CA ASP A 152 -12.50 37.78 -4.18
C ASP A 152 -13.00 39.23 -4.06
N LEU A 153 -12.30 40.07 -3.29
CA LEU A 153 -12.63 41.51 -3.13
C LEU A 153 -12.03 42.39 -4.22
N SER A 154 -11.17 41.84 -5.09
CA SER A 154 -10.53 42.58 -6.21
C SER A 154 -11.21 42.39 -7.56
N LEU A 155 -12.38 41.73 -7.56
CA LEU A 155 -13.33 41.67 -8.68
C LEU A 155 -14.44 42.68 -8.46
#